data_85cf3d3f39d1a27cf3581c970cfad0c4
#
_entry.id   85cf3d3f39d1a27cf3581c970cfad0c4
#
_cell.length_a   1.000
_cell.length_b   1.000
_cell.length_c   1.000
_cell.angle_alpha   90.00
_cell.angle_beta   90.00
_cell.angle_gamma   90.00
#
_symmetry.space_group_name_H-M   'P 1'
#
loop_
_entity.id
_entity.type
_entity.pdbx_description
1 polymer ?
#
loop_
_entity_poly.entity_id
_entity_poly.type
_entity_poly.pdbx_seq_one_letter_code
_entity_poly.pdbx_strand_id
1 'polypeptide(L)'
;MYPDSIEAQHYQVYFNDEGFDFLNRFVAEQRPSKIFLLADKHTNECCTPIVLSLLATDIPLEIIEIEAGETHKHIDTCTQVWYALSELGADRKSLLINIGGGVVTDLGGFVASTYMRGIPFINIPTSLLAMVDASVGGKTGVDLGALKNLVGVINNPQGVVIYPDFLATLPSEELRSGMAEMFKHGLISDEAYWHKMCHLSELTEAHLGSLIYESVVIKNKVVTQDPTEKGLRKTLNYGHTLGHAIESYCLQNPNRERLLHGEAIAIGMVLATYLSVKELGFSMDKCDQVKAVLGEYFKKQDFTYEEITDICQLMRFDKKNVSGNVHFVLLEAIGKPKIDCIVPYEEIYKAFEYYLN
;
A
#
# COMPACT_ATOMS: atom_id res chain seq x y z
N MET A 1 3.31 -12.78 -21.22
CA MET A 1 4.58 -12.06 -20.91
C MET A 1 4.24 -10.59 -20.89
N TYR A 2 4.56 -9.86 -19.84
CA TYR A 2 4.34 -8.43 -19.67
C TYR A 2 5.68 -7.69 -19.83
N PRO A 3 5.69 -6.37 -20.09
CA PRO A 3 6.92 -5.58 -20.19
C PRO A 3 7.75 -5.63 -18.90
N ASP A 4 9.06 -5.49 -19.04
CA ASP A 4 10.00 -5.62 -17.94
C ASP A 4 10.08 -4.33 -17.08
N SER A 5 9.46 -3.23 -17.52
CA SER A 5 9.40 -1.98 -16.78
C SER A 5 8.17 -1.13 -17.08
N ILE A 6 7.85 -0.21 -16.14
CA ILE A 6 6.83 0.82 -16.26
C ILE A 6 7.50 2.16 -16.00
N GLU A 7 7.35 3.11 -16.93
CA GLU A 7 7.79 4.48 -16.72
C GLU A 7 6.85 5.20 -15.74
N ALA A 8 7.40 5.72 -14.66
CA ALA A 8 6.70 6.51 -13.66
C ALA A 8 7.22 7.96 -13.67
N GLN A 9 6.64 8.83 -12.83
CA GLN A 9 7.06 10.22 -12.77
C GLN A 9 8.48 10.34 -12.15
N HIS A 10 9.48 10.56 -12.98
CA HIS A 10 10.90 10.71 -12.63
C HIS A 10 11.60 9.45 -12.09
N TYR A 11 11.04 8.27 -12.22
CA TYR A 11 11.68 6.99 -11.92
C TYR A 11 11.01 5.88 -12.75
N GLN A 12 11.54 4.66 -12.65
CA GLN A 12 10.92 3.50 -13.29
C GLN A 12 10.65 2.40 -12.26
N VAL A 13 9.62 1.61 -12.53
CA VAL A 13 9.30 0.37 -11.82
C VAL A 13 9.76 -0.77 -12.70
N TYR A 14 10.69 -1.58 -12.22
CA TYR A 14 11.27 -2.70 -12.93
C TYR A 14 10.75 -4.02 -12.35
N PHE A 15 10.67 -5.04 -13.19
CA PHE A 15 10.16 -6.36 -12.83
C PHE A 15 11.20 -7.43 -13.05
N ASN A 16 11.20 -8.44 -12.18
CA ASN A 16 12.02 -9.64 -12.29
C ASN A 16 13.53 -9.30 -12.42
N ASP A 17 14.23 -10.05 -13.27
CA ASP A 17 15.69 -9.90 -13.46
C ASP A 17 16.10 -8.50 -13.93
N GLU A 18 15.28 -7.85 -14.78
CA GLU A 18 15.56 -6.46 -15.22
C GLU A 18 15.63 -5.48 -14.04
N GLY A 19 14.92 -5.77 -12.94
CA GLY A 19 15.01 -4.98 -11.71
C GLY A 19 16.41 -5.06 -11.07
N PHE A 20 17.01 -6.22 -11.04
CA PHE A 20 18.36 -6.39 -10.53
C PHE A 20 19.42 -5.90 -11.52
N ASP A 21 19.18 -6.05 -12.82
CA ASP A 21 20.02 -5.44 -13.85
C ASP A 21 20.04 -3.92 -13.74
N PHE A 22 18.88 -3.30 -13.53
CA PHE A 22 18.80 -1.86 -13.20
C PHE A 22 19.60 -1.53 -11.94
N LEU A 23 19.41 -2.27 -10.84
CA LEU A 23 20.09 -2.03 -9.58
C LEU A 23 21.61 -2.07 -9.75
N ASN A 24 22.11 -3.08 -10.45
CA ASN A 24 23.54 -3.24 -10.73
C ASN A 24 24.09 -2.11 -11.63
N ARG A 25 23.38 -1.73 -12.68
CA ARG A 25 23.74 -0.58 -13.53
C ARG A 25 23.76 0.70 -12.71
N PHE A 26 22.73 0.97 -11.90
CA PHE A 26 22.64 2.16 -11.07
C PHE A 26 23.83 2.27 -10.10
N VAL A 27 24.16 1.18 -9.40
CA VAL A 27 25.29 1.14 -8.47
C VAL A 27 26.62 1.35 -9.19
N ALA A 28 26.81 0.73 -10.37
CA ALA A 28 28.04 0.89 -11.16
C ALA A 28 28.21 2.32 -11.71
N GLU A 29 27.13 2.97 -12.13
CA GLU A 29 27.16 4.32 -12.69
C GLU A 29 27.25 5.40 -11.62
N GLN A 30 26.45 5.32 -10.55
CA GLN A 30 26.40 6.35 -9.51
C GLN A 30 27.55 6.23 -8.51
N ARG A 31 28.16 5.04 -8.37
CA ARG A 31 29.27 4.77 -7.45
C ARG A 31 29.01 5.37 -6.07
N PRO A 32 27.92 4.97 -5.35
CA PRO A 32 27.67 5.49 -4.02
C PRO A 32 28.86 5.23 -3.09
N SER A 33 29.08 6.13 -2.14
CA SER A 33 30.17 5.99 -1.17
C SER A 33 30.02 4.75 -0.29
N LYS A 34 28.75 4.39 0.01
CA LYS A 34 28.37 3.23 0.80
C LYS A 34 26.94 2.85 0.47
N ILE A 35 26.61 1.56 0.57
CA ILE A 35 25.26 1.04 0.40
C ILE A 35 24.73 0.60 1.77
N PHE A 36 23.50 1.00 2.09
CA PHE A 36 22.77 0.56 3.26
C PHE A 36 21.55 -0.23 2.83
N LEU A 37 21.38 -1.45 3.34
CA LEU A 37 20.17 -2.24 3.20
C LEU A 37 19.32 -2.05 4.45
N LEU A 38 18.11 -1.52 4.31
CA LEU A 38 17.15 -1.42 5.39
C LEU A 38 16.11 -2.53 5.22
N ALA A 39 16.00 -3.38 6.22
CA ALA A 39 15.04 -4.49 6.25
C ALA A 39 14.42 -4.62 7.64
N ASP A 40 13.25 -5.24 7.75
CA ASP A 40 12.78 -5.76 9.03
C ASP A 40 13.33 -7.16 9.28
N LYS A 41 13.14 -7.66 10.50
CA LYS A 41 13.66 -8.96 10.90
C LYS A 41 13.29 -10.10 9.92
N HIS A 42 12.02 -10.15 9.48
CA HIS A 42 11.55 -11.22 8.60
C HIS A 42 12.12 -11.08 7.18
N THR A 43 12.14 -9.87 6.65
CA THR A 43 12.67 -9.60 5.32
C THR A 43 14.19 -9.68 5.27
N ASN A 44 14.87 -9.39 6.38
CA ASN A 44 16.31 -9.64 6.52
C ASN A 44 16.64 -11.13 6.46
N GLU A 45 15.84 -11.98 7.09
CA GLU A 45 16.04 -13.44 7.06
C GLU A 45 15.68 -14.05 5.69
N CYS A 46 14.57 -13.64 5.07
CA CYS A 46 14.00 -14.31 3.90
C CYS A 46 14.41 -13.67 2.56
N CYS A 47 14.54 -12.34 2.49
CA CYS A 47 14.66 -11.61 1.22
C CYS A 47 16.07 -11.02 1.02
N THR A 48 16.70 -10.48 2.07
CA THR A 48 18.04 -9.88 1.98
C THR A 48 19.11 -10.82 1.40
N PRO A 49 19.17 -12.13 1.73
CA PRO A 49 20.13 -13.04 1.10
C PRO A 49 19.98 -13.15 -0.41
N ILE A 50 18.74 -13.11 -0.93
CA ILE A 50 18.47 -13.15 -2.36
C ILE A 50 18.98 -11.86 -3.01
N VAL A 51 18.67 -10.68 -2.43
CA VAL A 51 19.18 -9.39 -2.92
C VAL A 51 20.70 -9.37 -2.94
N LEU A 52 21.35 -9.84 -1.87
CA LEU A 52 22.82 -9.91 -1.80
C LEU A 52 23.43 -10.83 -2.85
N SER A 53 22.75 -11.91 -3.20
CA SER A 53 23.23 -12.85 -4.23
C SER A 53 23.14 -12.29 -5.65
N LEU A 54 22.23 -11.34 -5.88
CA LEU A 54 21.97 -10.70 -7.17
C LEU A 54 22.63 -9.32 -7.32
N LEU A 55 23.08 -8.72 -6.22
CA LEU A 55 23.76 -7.43 -6.21
C LEU A 55 25.27 -7.60 -6.45
N ALA A 56 25.73 -7.23 -7.63
CA ALA A 56 27.15 -7.26 -8.00
C ALA A 56 27.82 -5.92 -7.69
N THR A 57 28.56 -5.83 -6.57
CA THR A 57 29.22 -4.59 -6.15
C THR A 57 30.48 -4.84 -5.34
N ASP A 58 31.46 -3.93 -5.47
CA ASP A 58 32.66 -3.80 -4.63
C ASP A 58 32.53 -2.70 -3.56
N ILE A 59 31.37 -2.01 -3.54
CA ILE A 59 31.12 -0.89 -2.63
C ILE A 59 30.79 -1.44 -1.23
N PRO A 60 31.34 -0.81 -0.16
CA PRO A 60 31.04 -1.20 1.21
C PRO A 60 29.53 -1.21 1.48
N LEU A 61 29.04 -2.26 2.11
CA LEU A 61 27.63 -2.50 2.37
C LEU A 61 27.40 -2.76 3.87
N GLU A 62 26.33 -2.18 4.40
CA GLU A 62 25.86 -2.40 5.78
C GLU A 62 24.38 -2.74 5.78
N ILE A 63 23.95 -3.57 6.71
CA ILE A 63 22.54 -3.93 6.91
C ILE A 63 22.04 -3.25 8.19
N ILE A 64 20.92 -2.55 8.08
CA ILE A 64 20.19 -1.96 9.20
C ILE A 64 18.88 -2.74 9.33
N GLU A 65 18.72 -3.42 10.46
CA GLU A 65 17.50 -4.17 10.76
C GLU A 65 16.61 -3.38 11.72
N ILE A 66 15.30 -3.34 11.43
CA ILE A 66 14.28 -2.78 12.30
C ILE A 66 13.31 -3.87 12.76
N GLU A 67 12.56 -3.61 13.81
CA GLU A 67 11.49 -4.50 14.25
C GLU A 67 10.36 -4.57 13.22
N ALA A 68 9.80 -5.76 13.03
CA ALA A 68 8.73 -6.01 12.08
C ALA A 68 7.36 -5.53 12.58
N GLY A 69 6.53 -5.08 11.66
CA GLY A 69 5.12 -4.76 11.90
C GLY A 69 4.81 -3.27 11.99
N GLU A 70 3.53 -2.96 11.73
CA GLU A 70 3.01 -1.58 11.63
C GLU A 70 3.19 -0.77 12.91
N THR A 71 3.23 -1.42 14.07
CA THR A 71 3.45 -0.76 15.37
C THR A 71 4.82 -0.08 15.47
N HIS A 72 5.76 -0.45 14.59
CA HIS A 72 7.10 0.12 14.53
C HIS A 72 7.26 1.19 13.44
N LYS A 73 6.18 1.51 12.71
CA LYS A 73 6.16 2.57 11.68
C LYS A 73 5.98 3.95 12.30
N HIS A 74 6.93 4.40 13.10
CA HIS A 74 6.86 5.67 13.83
C HIS A 74 8.21 6.41 13.85
N ILE A 75 8.18 7.67 14.32
CA ILE A 75 9.34 8.56 14.28
C ILE A 75 10.53 8.07 15.10
N ASP A 76 10.29 7.34 16.19
CA ASP A 76 11.39 6.83 17.03
C ASP A 76 12.21 5.76 16.28
N THR A 77 11.56 4.91 15.48
CA THR A 77 12.26 3.98 14.57
C THR A 77 13.08 4.73 13.52
N CYS A 78 12.53 5.81 12.93
CA CYS A 78 13.31 6.65 12.03
C CYS A 78 14.54 7.25 12.72
N THR A 79 14.39 7.69 13.96
CA THR A 79 15.49 8.25 14.76
C THR A 79 16.60 7.22 14.98
N GLN A 80 16.23 5.97 15.28
CA GLN A 80 17.20 4.87 15.41
C GLN A 80 17.94 4.61 14.08
N VAL A 81 17.24 4.60 12.96
CA VAL A 81 17.84 4.42 11.63
C VAL A 81 18.76 5.60 11.28
N TRP A 82 18.39 6.85 11.58
CA TRP A 82 19.30 8.00 11.37
C TRP A 82 20.57 7.92 12.20
N TYR A 83 20.47 7.46 13.47
CA TYR A 83 21.67 7.21 14.28
C TYR A 83 22.54 6.11 13.68
N ALA A 84 21.95 4.98 13.30
CA ALA A 84 22.68 3.88 12.66
C ALA A 84 23.40 4.33 11.38
N LEU A 85 22.71 5.06 10.50
CA LEU A 85 23.32 5.65 9.30
C LEU A 85 24.53 6.54 9.65
N SER A 86 24.38 7.40 10.66
CA SER A 86 25.45 8.32 11.10
C SER A 86 26.64 7.57 11.69
N GLU A 87 26.40 6.62 12.60
CA GLU A 87 27.45 5.84 13.26
C GLU A 87 28.21 4.94 12.28
N LEU A 88 27.50 4.41 11.27
CA LEU A 88 28.08 3.60 10.21
C LEU A 88 28.72 4.43 9.09
N GLY A 89 28.76 5.76 9.23
CA GLY A 89 29.48 6.65 8.34
C GLY A 89 28.79 6.97 7.00
N ALA A 90 27.46 7.02 7.01
CA ALA A 90 26.70 7.47 5.84
C ALA A 90 27.00 8.94 5.51
N ASP A 91 27.08 9.24 4.21
CA ASP A 91 27.21 10.58 3.66
C ASP A 91 26.15 10.87 2.59
N ARG A 92 26.22 12.05 1.96
CA ARG A 92 25.23 12.46 0.94
C ARG A 92 25.27 11.65 -0.37
N LYS A 93 26.32 10.86 -0.58
CA LYS A 93 26.46 9.96 -1.73
C LYS A 93 26.12 8.52 -1.39
N SER A 94 25.78 8.24 -0.14
CA SER A 94 25.33 6.90 0.27
C SER A 94 23.99 6.57 -0.36
N LEU A 95 23.76 5.28 -0.64
CA LEU A 95 22.50 4.74 -1.18
C LEU A 95 21.79 3.94 -0.10
N LEU A 96 20.48 4.21 0.12
CA LEU A 96 19.62 3.38 0.94
C LEU A 96 18.77 2.47 0.06
N ILE A 97 18.81 1.16 0.27
CA ILE A 97 17.97 0.17 -0.40
C ILE A 97 16.99 -0.39 0.63
N ASN A 98 15.70 -0.14 0.45
CA ASN A 98 14.63 -0.60 1.33
C ASN A 98 14.13 -1.96 0.86
N ILE A 99 14.33 -3.02 1.64
CA ILE A 99 13.94 -4.40 1.34
C ILE A 99 12.83 -4.80 2.29
N GLY A 100 11.56 -4.69 1.87
CA GLY A 100 10.48 -5.03 2.81
C GLY A 100 9.08 -4.70 2.33
N GLY A 101 8.13 -4.89 3.20
CA GLY A 101 6.75 -4.50 3.01
C GLY A 101 6.54 -2.98 3.08
N GLY A 102 5.27 -2.56 3.13
CA GLY A 102 4.89 -1.14 3.18
C GLY A 102 5.52 -0.38 4.34
N VAL A 103 5.71 -1.01 5.51
CA VAL A 103 6.37 -0.39 6.67
C VAL A 103 7.79 0.02 6.31
N VAL A 104 8.58 -0.91 5.77
CA VAL A 104 10.01 -0.67 5.44
C VAL A 104 10.14 0.34 4.30
N THR A 105 9.33 0.23 3.25
CA THR A 105 9.41 1.14 2.09
C THR A 105 8.97 2.55 2.42
N ASP A 106 7.91 2.74 3.21
CA ASP A 106 7.44 4.06 3.63
C ASP A 106 8.39 4.73 4.63
N LEU A 107 8.79 4.00 5.67
CA LEU A 107 9.72 4.49 6.69
C LEU A 107 11.10 4.76 6.09
N GLY A 108 11.64 3.81 5.32
CA GLY A 108 12.96 3.93 4.71
C GLY A 108 13.00 5.07 3.68
N GLY A 109 11.94 5.24 2.88
CA GLY A 109 11.80 6.37 1.97
C GLY A 109 11.77 7.71 2.72
N PHE A 110 11.07 7.79 3.86
CA PHE A 110 11.05 8.98 4.71
C PHE A 110 12.41 9.25 5.37
N VAL A 111 13.06 8.21 5.89
CA VAL A 111 14.42 8.30 6.44
C VAL A 111 15.38 8.84 5.39
N ALA A 112 15.42 8.24 4.20
CA ALA A 112 16.29 8.69 3.12
C ALA A 112 16.01 10.14 2.69
N SER A 113 14.74 10.51 2.61
CA SER A 113 14.30 11.84 2.19
C SER A 113 14.69 12.96 3.17
N THR A 114 14.89 12.62 4.43
CA THR A 114 15.15 13.58 5.51
C THR A 114 16.59 13.56 6.01
N TYR A 115 17.27 12.41 5.93
CA TYR A 115 18.67 12.29 6.32
C TYR A 115 19.56 13.20 5.45
N MET A 116 20.37 14.04 6.07
CA MET A 116 21.24 15.04 5.40
C MET A 116 20.52 15.89 4.33
N ARG A 117 19.22 16.11 4.44
CA ARG A 117 18.33 16.78 3.48
C ARG A 117 18.07 15.99 2.19
N GLY A 118 18.21 14.69 2.27
CA GLY A 118 17.94 13.73 1.20
C GLY A 118 19.19 13.00 0.74
N ILE A 119 19.11 11.67 0.76
CA ILE A 119 20.03 10.74 0.10
C ILE A 119 19.23 9.89 -0.90
N PRO A 120 19.84 9.36 -1.97
CA PRO A 120 19.16 8.49 -2.91
C PRO A 120 18.70 7.21 -2.24
N PHE A 121 17.52 6.71 -2.67
CA PHE A 121 17.01 5.42 -2.21
C PHE A 121 16.34 4.64 -3.33
N ILE A 122 16.32 3.31 -3.18
CA ILE A 122 15.64 2.34 -4.07
C ILE A 122 14.73 1.48 -3.20
N ASN A 123 13.52 1.18 -3.68
CA ASN A 123 12.60 0.27 -3.01
C ASN A 123 12.61 -1.10 -3.68
N ILE A 124 12.74 -2.15 -2.87
CA ILE A 124 12.57 -3.55 -3.24
C ILE A 124 11.40 -4.10 -2.40
N PRO A 125 10.13 -3.89 -2.83
CA PRO A 125 8.98 -4.35 -2.09
C PRO A 125 8.92 -5.88 -2.05
N THR A 126 8.67 -6.44 -0.86
CA THR A 126 8.63 -7.89 -0.64
C THR A 126 7.25 -8.43 -0.26
N SER A 127 6.28 -7.55 0.04
CA SER A 127 4.89 -7.93 0.22
C SER A 127 4.05 -7.51 -0.97
N LEU A 128 2.95 -8.23 -1.24
CA LEU A 128 2.05 -7.90 -2.35
C LEU A 128 1.51 -6.47 -2.23
N LEU A 129 1.11 -6.05 -1.01
CA LEU A 129 0.65 -4.70 -0.74
C LEU A 129 1.70 -3.64 -1.13
N ALA A 130 2.96 -3.88 -0.80
CA ALA A 130 4.04 -2.96 -1.15
C ALA A 130 4.33 -2.96 -2.66
N MET A 131 4.24 -4.12 -3.33
CA MET A 131 4.46 -4.23 -4.78
C MET A 131 3.42 -3.45 -5.58
N VAL A 132 2.13 -3.57 -5.21
CA VAL A 132 1.04 -2.98 -5.99
C VAL A 132 0.62 -1.59 -5.51
N ASP A 133 0.97 -1.21 -4.28
CA ASP A 133 0.53 0.05 -3.69
C ASP A 133 1.68 0.84 -3.04
N ALA A 134 2.18 0.49 -1.87
CA ALA A 134 2.99 1.37 -1.03
C ALA A 134 4.25 1.91 -1.72
N SER A 135 4.98 1.09 -2.50
CA SER A 135 6.25 1.50 -3.14
C SER A 135 6.08 2.41 -4.36
N VAL A 136 4.86 2.58 -4.87
CA VAL A 136 4.58 3.35 -6.10
C VAL A 136 3.91 4.66 -5.77
N GLY A 137 4.45 5.77 -6.28
CA GLY A 137 3.84 7.09 -6.16
C GLY A 137 4.47 8.03 -5.15
N GLY A 138 5.65 7.68 -4.64
CA GLY A 138 6.55 8.58 -3.89
C GLY A 138 6.04 9.06 -2.54
N LYS A 139 4.89 8.62 -2.05
CA LYS A 139 4.47 8.91 -0.67
C LYS A 139 5.34 8.08 0.27
N THR A 140 6.02 8.75 1.19
CA THR A 140 6.81 8.12 2.25
C THR A 140 6.42 8.74 3.58
N GLY A 141 6.45 7.99 4.66
CA GLY A 141 6.07 8.55 5.95
C GLY A 141 5.87 7.52 7.03
N VAL A 142 5.48 8.04 8.19
CA VAL A 142 5.27 7.27 9.40
C VAL A 142 4.00 7.71 10.12
N ASP A 143 3.59 6.90 11.07
CA ASP A 143 2.44 7.16 11.92
C ASP A 143 2.79 8.14 13.04
N LEU A 144 1.79 8.86 13.52
CA LEU A 144 1.88 9.71 14.70
C LEU A 144 0.85 9.24 15.74
N GLY A 145 1.30 8.47 16.72
CA GLY A 145 0.40 7.78 17.64
C GLY A 145 -0.53 6.83 16.88
N ALA A 146 -1.83 7.00 17.03
CA ALA A 146 -2.85 6.20 16.34
C ALA A 146 -3.18 6.70 14.93
N LEU A 147 -2.62 7.83 14.51
CA LEU A 147 -2.94 8.45 13.21
C LEU A 147 -1.97 7.95 12.14
N LYS A 148 -2.49 7.16 11.22
CA LYS A 148 -1.71 6.51 10.16
C LYS A 148 -1.18 7.50 9.12
N ASN A 149 0.09 7.32 8.74
CA ASN A 149 0.77 8.04 7.66
C ASN A 149 0.61 9.58 7.74
N LEU A 150 0.59 10.15 8.96
CA LEU A 150 0.35 11.58 9.15
C LEU A 150 1.61 12.42 8.89
N VAL A 151 2.77 11.88 9.22
CA VAL A 151 4.06 12.56 9.05
C VAL A 151 4.80 11.94 7.86
N GLY A 152 5.08 12.73 6.84
CA GLY A 152 5.73 12.21 5.65
C GLY A 152 6.02 13.28 4.60
N VAL A 153 6.62 12.84 3.52
CA VAL A 153 6.95 13.66 2.35
C VAL A 153 6.55 12.93 1.07
N ILE A 154 6.47 13.68 -0.03
CA ILE A 154 6.37 13.10 -1.37
C ILE A 154 7.76 13.21 -1.99
N ASN A 155 8.46 12.08 -2.08
CA ASN A 155 9.78 11.99 -2.70
C ASN A 155 9.90 10.65 -3.43
N ASN A 156 10.28 10.69 -4.71
CA ASN A 156 10.37 9.50 -5.53
C ASN A 156 11.67 8.73 -5.25
N PRO A 157 11.64 7.38 -5.26
CA PRO A 157 12.85 6.57 -5.27
C PRO A 157 13.60 6.74 -6.59
N GLN A 158 14.85 6.30 -6.64
CA GLN A 158 15.61 6.20 -7.90
C GLN A 158 15.06 5.09 -8.81
N GLY A 159 14.42 4.10 -8.22
CA GLY A 159 13.70 3.01 -8.88
C GLY A 159 12.97 2.12 -7.89
N VAL A 160 12.06 1.32 -8.41
CA VAL A 160 11.37 0.26 -7.65
C VAL A 160 11.65 -1.05 -8.35
N VAL A 161 12.09 -2.07 -7.61
CA VAL A 161 12.40 -3.40 -8.12
C VAL A 161 11.35 -4.38 -7.59
N ILE A 162 10.41 -4.78 -8.41
CA ILE A 162 9.37 -5.76 -8.08
C ILE A 162 9.86 -7.15 -8.51
N TYR A 163 10.05 -8.02 -7.51
CA TYR A 163 10.46 -9.41 -7.71
C TYR A 163 9.42 -10.32 -7.05
N PRO A 164 8.44 -10.84 -7.81
CA PRO A 164 7.31 -11.59 -7.26
C PRO A 164 7.70 -12.85 -6.49
N ASP A 165 8.89 -13.41 -6.72
CA ASP A 165 9.37 -14.60 -6.01
C ASP A 165 9.51 -14.37 -4.48
N PHE A 166 9.63 -13.12 -4.03
CA PHE A 166 9.57 -12.81 -2.59
C PHE A 166 8.24 -13.19 -1.94
N LEU A 167 7.17 -13.31 -2.72
CA LEU A 167 5.86 -13.72 -2.22
C LEU A 167 5.82 -15.18 -1.76
N ALA A 168 6.78 -16.00 -2.17
CA ALA A 168 6.87 -17.41 -1.75
C ALA A 168 7.06 -17.58 -0.23
N THR A 169 7.64 -16.60 0.45
CA THR A 169 7.84 -16.60 1.91
C THR A 169 6.86 -15.70 2.66
N LEU A 170 5.96 -15.03 1.92
CA LEU A 170 4.97 -14.12 2.52
C LEU A 170 3.84 -14.92 3.19
N PRO A 171 3.45 -14.65 4.45
CA PRO A 171 2.28 -15.25 5.06
C PRO A 171 1.00 -15.05 4.23
N SER A 172 0.13 -16.06 4.21
CA SER A 172 -1.07 -16.05 3.39
C SER A 172 -2.04 -14.91 3.69
N GLU A 173 -2.10 -14.48 4.96
CA GLU A 173 -2.89 -13.32 5.38
C GLU A 173 -2.35 -12.01 4.82
N GLU A 174 -1.03 -11.85 4.76
CA GLU A 174 -0.38 -10.68 4.17
C GLU A 174 -0.54 -10.66 2.64
N LEU A 175 -0.52 -11.83 2.00
CA LEU A 175 -0.83 -11.96 0.58
C LEU A 175 -2.26 -11.51 0.31
N ARG A 176 -3.25 -12.00 1.08
CA ARG A 176 -4.65 -11.56 0.99
C ARG A 176 -4.80 -10.06 1.23
N SER A 177 -4.08 -9.51 2.21
CA SER A 177 -4.08 -8.07 2.48
C SER A 177 -3.68 -7.27 1.24
N GLY A 178 -2.63 -7.67 0.52
CA GLY A 178 -2.24 -7.04 -0.74
C GLY A 178 -3.27 -7.19 -1.86
N MET A 179 -3.99 -8.33 -1.91
CA MET A 179 -5.05 -8.56 -2.89
C MET A 179 -6.19 -7.53 -2.79
N ALA A 180 -6.49 -7.01 -1.61
CA ALA A 180 -7.51 -5.98 -1.44
C ALA A 180 -7.23 -4.73 -2.30
N GLU A 181 -5.98 -4.31 -2.41
CA GLU A 181 -5.58 -3.20 -3.27
C GLU A 181 -5.75 -3.52 -4.75
N MET A 182 -5.48 -4.75 -5.16
CA MET A 182 -5.70 -5.19 -6.53
C MET A 182 -7.19 -5.20 -6.89
N PHE A 183 -8.05 -5.68 -5.99
CA PHE A 183 -9.52 -5.57 -6.15
C PHE A 183 -9.96 -4.11 -6.24
N LYS A 184 -9.43 -3.24 -5.39
CA LYS A 184 -9.69 -1.80 -5.45
C LYS A 184 -9.31 -1.22 -6.81
N HIS A 185 -8.13 -1.54 -7.34
CA HIS A 185 -7.69 -1.05 -8.64
C HIS A 185 -8.66 -1.46 -9.77
N GLY A 186 -9.19 -2.68 -9.74
CA GLY A 186 -10.21 -3.11 -10.68
C GLY A 186 -11.50 -2.28 -10.56
N LEU A 187 -12.01 -2.12 -9.35
CA LEU A 187 -13.27 -1.41 -9.09
C LEU A 187 -13.22 0.06 -9.50
N ILE A 188 -12.09 0.74 -9.29
CA ILE A 188 -11.97 2.19 -9.58
C ILE A 188 -11.51 2.52 -11.00
N SER A 189 -10.92 1.58 -11.75
CA SER A 189 -10.22 1.92 -12.99
C SER A 189 -10.58 1.08 -14.19
N ASP A 190 -10.73 -0.25 -14.04
CA ASP A 190 -10.80 -1.14 -15.18
C ASP A 190 -11.69 -2.37 -14.93
N GLU A 191 -12.85 -2.40 -15.59
CA GLU A 191 -13.80 -3.51 -15.48
C GLU A 191 -13.21 -4.85 -16.00
N ALA A 192 -12.31 -4.82 -16.99
CA ALA A 192 -11.67 -6.03 -17.48
C ALA A 192 -10.69 -6.60 -16.45
N TYR A 193 -9.94 -5.72 -15.77
CA TYR A 193 -9.09 -6.13 -14.65
C TYR A 193 -9.92 -6.64 -13.46
N TRP A 194 -11.04 -5.99 -13.12
CA TRP A 194 -11.99 -6.48 -12.12
C TRP A 194 -12.47 -7.90 -12.44
N HIS A 195 -12.84 -8.18 -13.70
CA HIS A 195 -13.26 -9.52 -14.10
C HIS A 195 -12.15 -10.58 -13.93
N LYS A 196 -10.89 -10.25 -14.20
CA LYS A 196 -9.76 -11.16 -13.91
C LYS A 196 -9.65 -11.43 -12.42
N MET A 197 -9.80 -10.40 -11.59
CA MET A 197 -9.74 -10.53 -10.13
C MET A 197 -10.89 -11.38 -9.56
N CYS A 198 -12.07 -11.39 -10.19
CA CYS A 198 -13.17 -12.27 -9.79
C CYS A 198 -12.89 -13.76 -9.99
N HIS A 199 -11.88 -14.15 -10.79
CA HIS A 199 -11.58 -15.53 -11.14
C HIS A 199 -10.16 -15.95 -10.72
N LEU A 200 -9.64 -15.39 -9.62
CA LEU A 200 -8.28 -15.65 -9.15
C LEU A 200 -8.02 -17.13 -8.81
N SER A 201 -9.03 -17.87 -8.37
CA SER A 201 -8.91 -19.31 -8.07
C SER A 201 -8.55 -20.18 -9.25
N GLU A 202 -8.73 -19.67 -10.48
CA GLU A 202 -8.40 -20.34 -11.74
C GLU A 202 -6.99 -20.00 -12.24
N LEU A 203 -6.25 -19.12 -11.53
CA LEU A 203 -4.98 -18.58 -11.98
C LEU A 203 -3.78 -19.36 -11.41
N THR A 204 -2.76 -19.51 -12.22
CA THR A 204 -1.45 -20.06 -11.83
C THR A 204 -0.53 -18.96 -11.28
N GLU A 205 0.58 -19.33 -10.62
CA GLU A 205 1.61 -18.39 -10.16
C GLU A 205 2.10 -17.46 -11.29
N ALA A 206 2.23 -17.97 -12.51
CA ALA A 206 2.62 -17.14 -13.67
C ALA A 206 1.61 -16.03 -13.99
N HIS A 207 0.34 -16.21 -13.64
CA HIS A 207 -0.69 -15.17 -13.80
C HIS A 207 -0.58 -14.09 -12.73
N LEU A 208 -0.11 -14.43 -11.52
CA LEU A 208 0.03 -13.45 -10.43
C LEU A 208 0.98 -12.31 -10.83
N GLY A 209 2.13 -12.62 -11.42
CA GLY A 209 3.06 -11.58 -11.90
C GLY A 209 2.41 -10.63 -12.93
N SER A 210 1.58 -11.16 -13.84
CA SER A 210 0.84 -10.34 -14.82
C SER A 210 -0.20 -9.45 -14.14
N LEU A 211 -0.90 -9.95 -13.13
CA LEU A 211 -1.88 -9.16 -12.37
C LEU A 211 -1.22 -8.07 -11.52
N ILE A 212 -0.06 -8.36 -10.93
CA ILE A 212 0.75 -7.36 -10.23
C ILE A 212 1.14 -6.26 -11.20
N TYR A 213 1.67 -6.60 -12.37
CA TYR A 213 2.03 -5.64 -13.42
C TYR A 213 0.84 -4.74 -13.80
N GLU A 214 -0.31 -5.34 -14.12
CA GLU A 214 -1.52 -4.59 -14.49
C GLU A 214 -1.99 -3.67 -13.35
N SER A 215 -1.93 -4.14 -12.11
CA SER A 215 -2.26 -3.37 -10.92
C SER A 215 -1.35 -2.14 -10.78
N VAL A 216 -0.05 -2.32 -10.98
CA VAL A 216 0.94 -1.22 -10.95
C VAL A 216 0.69 -0.24 -12.09
N VAL A 217 0.35 -0.71 -13.30
CA VAL A 217 -0.01 0.17 -14.43
C VAL A 217 -1.21 1.04 -14.07
N ILE A 218 -2.25 0.47 -13.47
CA ILE A 218 -3.44 1.22 -13.04
C ILE A 218 -3.05 2.30 -12.02
N LYS A 219 -2.32 1.93 -10.96
CA LYS A 219 -1.90 2.89 -9.95
C LYS A 219 -1.00 3.96 -10.52
N ASN A 220 0.01 3.58 -11.31
CA ASN A 220 0.97 4.51 -11.90
C ASN A 220 0.27 5.55 -12.78
N LYS A 221 -0.72 5.14 -13.57
CA LYS A 221 -1.53 6.07 -14.38
C LYS A 221 -2.21 7.14 -13.54
N VAL A 222 -2.79 6.76 -12.40
CA VAL A 222 -3.46 7.67 -11.47
C VAL A 222 -2.46 8.62 -10.82
N VAL A 223 -1.35 8.09 -10.33
CA VAL A 223 -0.32 8.86 -9.61
C VAL A 223 0.39 9.84 -10.53
N THR A 224 0.71 9.43 -11.77
CA THR A 224 1.38 10.29 -12.73
C THR A 224 0.53 11.51 -13.13
N GLN A 225 -0.81 11.33 -13.18
CA GLN A 225 -1.73 12.43 -13.47
C GLN A 225 -1.98 13.37 -12.29
N ASP A 226 -1.87 12.87 -11.07
CA ASP A 226 -2.09 13.68 -9.85
C ASP A 226 -1.11 13.27 -8.73
N PRO A 227 0.15 13.69 -8.81
CA PRO A 227 1.18 13.29 -7.83
C PRO A 227 0.89 13.77 -6.41
N THR A 228 0.16 14.88 -6.26
CA THR A 228 -0.08 15.55 -4.97
C THR A 228 -1.46 15.29 -4.36
N GLU A 229 -2.28 14.40 -4.97
CA GLU A 229 -3.59 13.98 -4.47
C GLU A 229 -4.61 15.14 -4.30
N LYS A 230 -4.64 16.03 -5.26
CA LYS A 230 -5.63 17.13 -5.28
C LYS A 230 -6.95 16.78 -5.98
N GLY A 231 -6.94 15.73 -6.80
CA GLY A 231 -8.09 15.33 -7.60
C GLY A 231 -8.11 13.81 -7.86
N LEU A 232 -7.67 13.36 -9.04
CA LEU A 232 -7.78 11.98 -9.50
C LEU A 232 -7.18 10.96 -8.52
N ARG A 233 -6.05 11.26 -7.91
CA ARG A 233 -5.39 10.33 -6.96
C ARG A 233 -6.24 10.05 -5.72
N LYS A 234 -7.20 10.92 -5.37
CA LYS A 234 -8.17 10.64 -4.31
C LYS A 234 -8.98 9.37 -4.59
N THR A 235 -9.15 8.97 -5.87
CA THR A 235 -9.89 7.74 -6.22
C THR A 235 -9.28 6.48 -5.61
N LEU A 236 -7.96 6.47 -5.35
CA LEU A 236 -7.27 5.39 -4.63
C LEU A 236 -7.76 5.23 -3.18
N ASN A 237 -8.51 6.20 -2.65
CA ASN A 237 -9.11 6.12 -1.31
C ASN A 237 -10.49 5.42 -1.31
N TYR A 238 -10.90 4.79 -2.40
CA TYR A 238 -12.11 3.97 -2.42
C TYR A 238 -12.04 2.85 -1.38
N GLY A 239 -13.08 2.72 -0.55
CA GLY A 239 -13.09 1.81 0.60
C GLY A 239 -12.29 2.30 1.83
N HIS A 240 -11.35 3.23 1.66
CA HIS A 240 -10.41 3.61 2.72
C HIS A 240 -11.03 4.46 3.83
N THR A 241 -12.04 5.27 3.56
CA THR A 241 -12.65 6.12 4.60
C THR A 241 -13.21 5.29 5.75
N LEU A 242 -14.01 4.27 5.42
CA LEU A 242 -14.54 3.32 6.40
C LEU A 242 -13.48 2.27 6.80
N GLY A 243 -12.68 1.79 5.84
CA GLY A 243 -11.65 0.80 6.11
C GLY A 243 -10.64 1.26 7.17
N HIS A 244 -10.09 2.46 7.06
CA HIS A 244 -9.17 3.01 8.06
C HIS A 244 -9.84 3.23 9.44
N ALA A 245 -11.11 3.63 9.48
CA ALA A 245 -11.83 3.77 10.73
C ALA A 245 -12.02 2.41 11.42
N ILE A 246 -12.38 1.36 10.64
CA ILE A 246 -12.51 -0.02 11.12
C ILE A 246 -11.15 -0.56 11.60
N GLU A 247 -10.08 -0.37 10.80
CA GLU A 247 -8.73 -0.79 11.15
C GLU A 247 -8.27 -0.14 12.47
N SER A 248 -8.47 1.17 12.60
CA SER A 248 -8.12 1.93 13.80
C SER A 248 -8.94 1.49 15.01
N TYR A 249 -10.23 1.21 14.83
CA TYR A 249 -11.10 0.71 15.88
C TYR A 249 -10.61 -0.65 16.40
N CYS A 250 -10.35 -1.59 15.49
CA CYS A 250 -9.87 -2.93 15.87
C CYS A 250 -8.47 -2.89 16.51
N LEU A 251 -7.60 -1.97 16.07
CA LEU A 251 -6.27 -1.79 16.66
C LEU A 251 -6.34 -1.25 18.09
N GLN A 252 -7.29 -0.37 18.41
CA GLN A 252 -7.42 0.28 19.72
C GLN A 252 -8.27 -0.53 20.70
N ASN A 253 -9.09 -1.46 20.22
CA ASN A 253 -9.99 -2.25 21.06
C ASN A 253 -9.34 -3.58 21.45
N PRO A 254 -8.94 -3.77 22.74
CA PRO A 254 -8.27 -4.98 23.20
C PRO A 254 -9.15 -6.26 23.12
N ASN A 255 -10.46 -6.09 22.94
CA ASN A 255 -11.41 -7.21 22.81
C ASN A 255 -11.64 -7.63 21.35
N ARG A 256 -10.98 -6.95 20.40
CA ARG A 256 -11.06 -7.25 18.97
C ARG A 256 -9.74 -7.84 18.46
N GLU A 257 -9.88 -8.82 17.59
CA GLU A 257 -8.76 -9.28 16.78
C GLU A 257 -8.29 -8.13 15.86
N ARG A 258 -6.99 -7.95 15.78
CA ARG A 258 -6.40 -6.95 14.89
C ARG A 258 -6.67 -7.36 13.45
N LEU A 259 -7.21 -6.44 12.66
CA LEU A 259 -7.34 -6.62 11.22
C LEU A 259 -6.10 -6.12 10.49
N LEU A 260 -5.69 -6.85 9.48
CA LEU A 260 -4.72 -6.36 8.52
C LEU A 260 -5.35 -5.26 7.66
N HIS A 261 -4.51 -4.37 7.13
CA HIS A 261 -4.96 -3.25 6.31
C HIS A 261 -5.95 -3.69 5.21
N GLY A 262 -5.56 -4.67 4.37
CA GLY A 262 -6.42 -5.13 3.28
C GLY A 262 -7.73 -5.77 3.73
N GLU A 263 -7.79 -6.40 4.91
CA GLU A 263 -9.02 -6.93 5.47
C GLU A 263 -10.01 -5.81 5.80
N ALA A 264 -9.52 -4.76 6.43
CA ALA A 264 -10.32 -3.58 6.74
C ALA A 264 -10.76 -2.82 5.48
N ILE A 265 -9.87 -2.72 4.47
CA ILE A 265 -10.20 -2.09 3.19
C ILE A 265 -11.24 -2.91 2.41
N ALA A 266 -11.19 -4.25 2.46
CA ALA A 266 -12.19 -5.11 1.83
C ALA A 266 -13.59 -4.85 2.42
N ILE A 267 -13.70 -4.76 3.74
CA ILE A 267 -14.96 -4.36 4.40
C ILE A 267 -15.38 -2.97 3.92
N GLY A 268 -14.46 -2.00 3.95
CA GLY A 268 -14.70 -0.64 3.50
C GLY A 268 -15.17 -0.55 2.04
N MET A 269 -14.66 -1.42 1.15
CA MET A 269 -15.11 -1.49 -0.25
C MET A 269 -16.54 -2.01 -0.36
N VAL A 270 -16.94 -3.04 0.39
CA VAL A 270 -18.34 -3.52 0.41
C VAL A 270 -19.27 -2.41 0.87
N LEU A 271 -18.91 -1.72 1.97
CA LEU A 271 -19.70 -0.61 2.49
C LEU A 271 -19.80 0.54 1.49
N ALA A 272 -18.69 0.95 0.89
CA ALA A 272 -18.65 2.03 -0.10
C ALA A 272 -19.43 1.67 -1.39
N THR A 273 -19.43 0.39 -1.78
CA THR A 273 -20.23 -0.06 -2.93
C THR A 273 -21.73 0.04 -2.64
N TYR A 274 -22.18 -0.36 -1.43
CA TYR A 274 -23.58 -0.16 -1.04
C TYR A 274 -23.97 1.32 -0.98
N LEU A 275 -23.11 2.17 -0.42
CA LEU A 275 -23.32 3.62 -0.45
C LEU A 275 -23.39 4.16 -1.87
N SER A 276 -22.65 3.58 -2.80
CA SER A 276 -22.70 3.94 -4.23
C SER A 276 -24.08 3.61 -4.84
N VAL A 277 -24.73 2.53 -4.43
CA VAL A 277 -26.11 2.21 -4.85
C VAL A 277 -27.07 3.30 -4.39
N LYS A 278 -26.95 3.73 -3.13
CA LYS A 278 -27.85 4.71 -2.53
C LYS A 278 -27.66 6.13 -3.08
N GLU A 279 -26.40 6.56 -3.20
CA GLU A 279 -26.07 7.95 -3.50
C GLU A 279 -25.90 8.21 -5.01
N LEU A 280 -25.49 7.22 -5.78
CA LEU A 280 -25.15 7.39 -7.19
C LEU A 280 -25.93 6.49 -8.17
N GLY A 281 -26.79 5.59 -7.64
CA GLY A 281 -27.54 4.65 -8.47
C GLY A 281 -26.70 3.52 -9.07
N PHE A 282 -25.60 3.14 -8.41
CA PHE A 282 -24.81 1.95 -8.77
C PHE A 282 -25.73 0.71 -8.76
N SER A 283 -25.49 -0.28 -9.65
CA SER A 283 -26.30 -1.48 -9.72
C SER A 283 -26.23 -2.31 -8.45
N MET A 284 -27.39 -2.69 -7.90
CA MET A 284 -27.46 -3.57 -6.73
C MET A 284 -26.92 -4.97 -7.05
N ASP A 285 -27.19 -5.52 -8.23
CA ASP A 285 -26.66 -6.82 -8.65
C ASP A 285 -25.11 -6.82 -8.68
N LYS A 286 -24.50 -5.71 -9.16
CA LYS A 286 -23.03 -5.56 -9.10
C LYS A 286 -22.54 -5.35 -7.68
N CYS A 287 -23.30 -4.71 -6.80
CA CYS A 287 -22.98 -4.59 -5.38
C CYS A 287 -22.94 -5.95 -4.70
N ASP A 288 -23.95 -6.79 -4.95
CA ASP A 288 -24.00 -8.15 -4.44
C ASP A 288 -22.85 -9.01 -4.97
N GLN A 289 -22.47 -8.83 -6.25
CA GLN A 289 -21.29 -9.47 -6.83
C GLN A 289 -20.00 -9.04 -6.12
N VAL A 290 -19.80 -7.75 -5.86
CA VAL A 290 -18.61 -7.25 -5.14
C VAL A 290 -18.55 -7.84 -3.74
N LYS A 291 -19.68 -7.85 -3.01
CA LYS A 291 -19.76 -8.45 -1.68
C LYS A 291 -19.44 -9.95 -1.72
N ALA A 292 -19.99 -10.69 -2.65
CA ALA A 292 -19.76 -12.12 -2.80
C ALA A 292 -18.28 -12.42 -3.10
N VAL A 293 -17.70 -11.74 -4.10
CA VAL A 293 -16.29 -11.92 -4.48
C VAL A 293 -15.35 -11.61 -3.33
N LEU A 294 -15.52 -10.47 -2.66
CA LEU A 294 -14.66 -10.13 -1.51
C LEU A 294 -14.86 -11.10 -0.34
N GLY A 295 -16.08 -11.61 -0.14
CA GLY A 295 -16.38 -12.61 0.88
C GLY A 295 -15.73 -13.98 0.66
N GLU A 296 -15.27 -14.31 -0.55
CA GLU A 296 -14.50 -15.52 -0.82
C GLU A 296 -13.06 -15.44 -0.27
N TYR A 297 -12.49 -14.24 -0.23
CA TYR A 297 -11.09 -14.02 0.16
C TYR A 297 -10.93 -13.46 1.57
N PHE A 298 -11.90 -12.70 2.07
CA PHE A 298 -11.82 -11.98 3.35
C PHE A 298 -12.87 -12.48 4.31
N LYS A 299 -12.43 -12.82 5.53
CA LYS A 299 -13.33 -13.30 6.59
C LYS A 299 -14.30 -12.21 7.00
N LYS A 300 -15.60 -12.55 7.02
CA LYS A 300 -16.64 -11.67 7.53
C LYS A 300 -16.38 -11.33 9.00
N GLN A 301 -16.52 -10.05 9.33
CA GLN A 301 -16.44 -9.52 10.69
C GLN A 301 -17.83 -9.09 11.15
N ASP A 302 -18.16 -9.37 12.40
CA ASP A 302 -19.42 -8.91 13.00
C ASP A 302 -19.15 -7.60 13.75
N PHE A 303 -20.11 -6.67 13.68
CA PHE A 303 -20.06 -5.39 14.40
C PHE A 303 -21.38 -5.15 15.09
N THR A 304 -21.34 -4.78 16.38
CA THR A 304 -22.51 -4.33 17.12
C THR A 304 -22.85 -2.88 16.74
N TYR A 305 -24.06 -2.44 17.06
CA TYR A 305 -24.48 -1.06 16.82
C TYR A 305 -23.59 -0.03 17.54
N GLU A 306 -23.13 -0.35 18.76
CA GLU A 306 -22.22 0.50 19.53
C GLU A 306 -20.88 0.62 18.84
N GLU A 307 -20.31 -0.50 18.37
CA GLU A 307 -19.04 -0.49 17.64
C GLU A 307 -19.11 0.28 16.32
N ILE A 308 -20.22 0.16 15.57
CA ILE A 308 -20.46 0.97 14.37
C ILE A 308 -20.48 2.46 14.70
N THR A 309 -21.09 2.82 15.86
CA THR A 309 -21.09 4.22 16.32
C THR A 309 -19.69 4.72 16.61
N ASP A 310 -18.86 3.93 17.28
CA ASP A 310 -17.47 4.27 17.58
C ASP A 310 -16.62 4.40 16.28
N ILE A 311 -16.79 3.46 15.34
CA ILE A 311 -16.15 3.53 14.02
C ILE A 311 -16.54 4.82 13.29
N CYS A 312 -17.83 5.18 13.33
CA CYS A 312 -18.31 6.44 12.74
C CYS A 312 -17.69 7.70 13.40
N GLN A 313 -17.42 7.65 14.70
CA GLN A 313 -16.73 8.75 15.39
C GLN A 313 -15.27 8.87 14.93
N LEU A 314 -14.57 7.75 14.74
CA LEU A 314 -13.17 7.75 14.28
C LEU A 314 -13.01 8.38 12.90
N MET A 315 -14.00 8.25 12.00
CA MET A 315 -13.95 8.91 10.69
C MET A 315 -13.84 10.42 10.78
N ARG A 316 -14.34 11.07 11.85
CA ARG A 316 -14.25 12.53 12.04
C ARG A 316 -12.81 13.02 12.20
N PHE A 317 -11.90 12.17 12.62
CA PHE A 317 -10.48 12.49 12.80
C PHE A 317 -9.63 12.19 11.56
N ASP A 318 -10.24 11.66 10.47
CA ASP A 318 -9.49 11.43 9.23
C ASP A 318 -9.02 12.78 8.65
N LYS A 319 -7.72 12.84 8.31
CA LYS A 319 -7.07 14.02 7.69
C LYS A 319 -7.70 14.46 6.36
N LYS A 320 -8.57 13.64 5.77
CA LYS A 320 -9.29 13.92 4.53
C LYS A 320 -10.54 14.78 4.74
N ASN A 321 -10.93 15.05 6.01
CA ASN A 321 -12.10 15.86 6.32
C ASN A 321 -11.86 17.32 5.97
N VAL A 322 -12.80 17.92 5.25
CA VAL A 322 -12.80 19.33 4.91
C VAL A 322 -14.04 19.98 5.57
N SER A 323 -13.82 20.99 6.37
CA SER A 323 -14.89 21.73 7.06
C SER A 323 -15.83 20.85 7.90
N GLY A 324 -15.30 19.76 8.50
CA GLY A 324 -16.07 18.86 9.37
C GLY A 324 -16.92 17.81 8.65
N ASN A 325 -16.89 17.76 7.33
CA ASN A 325 -17.57 16.73 6.55
C ASN A 325 -16.61 15.58 6.17
N VAL A 326 -17.11 14.35 6.31
CA VAL A 326 -16.40 13.15 5.84
C VAL A 326 -16.64 12.97 4.34
N HIS A 327 -15.55 12.90 3.58
CA HIS A 327 -15.61 12.73 2.14
C HIS A 327 -15.34 11.28 1.74
N PHE A 328 -16.19 10.76 0.86
CA PHE A 328 -16.11 9.40 0.35
C PHE A 328 -15.71 9.40 -1.13
N VAL A 329 -15.07 8.32 -1.55
CA VAL A 329 -15.02 7.92 -2.95
C VAL A 329 -16.07 6.85 -3.15
N LEU A 330 -16.98 7.07 -4.09
CA LEU A 330 -18.06 6.17 -4.45
C LEU A 330 -17.97 5.82 -5.95
N LEU A 331 -18.76 4.85 -6.42
CA LEU A 331 -18.77 4.41 -7.81
C LEU A 331 -20.09 4.77 -8.52
N GLU A 332 -20.01 5.40 -9.68
CA GLU A 332 -21.14 5.50 -10.61
C GLU A 332 -21.31 4.18 -11.39
N ALA A 333 -20.19 3.52 -11.71
CA ALA A 333 -20.08 2.19 -12.28
C ALA A 333 -18.67 1.65 -11.97
N ILE A 334 -18.42 0.36 -12.20
CA ILE A 334 -17.05 -0.19 -12.14
C ILE A 334 -16.19 0.59 -13.13
N GLY A 335 -15.01 1.06 -12.68
CA GLY A 335 -14.13 1.92 -13.45
C GLY A 335 -14.53 3.40 -13.52
N LYS A 336 -15.60 3.81 -12.82
CA LYS A 336 -16.08 5.21 -12.81
C LYS A 336 -16.24 5.74 -11.38
N PRO A 337 -15.14 6.00 -10.68
CA PRO A 337 -15.16 6.55 -9.33
C PRO A 337 -15.52 8.04 -9.34
N LYS A 338 -16.27 8.45 -8.32
CA LYS A 338 -16.60 9.84 -8.00
C LYS A 338 -16.02 10.19 -6.64
N ILE A 339 -15.22 11.25 -6.61
CA ILE A 339 -14.58 11.76 -5.39
C ILE A 339 -15.46 12.78 -4.67
N ASP A 340 -15.09 13.05 -3.42
CA ASP A 340 -15.67 14.11 -2.57
C ASP A 340 -17.20 13.97 -2.36
N CYS A 341 -17.71 12.73 -2.34
CA CYS A 341 -19.11 12.44 -2.02
C CYS A 341 -19.35 12.59 -0.52
N ILE A 342 -20.45 13.25 -0.16
CA ILE A 342 -20.90 13.37 1.24
C ILE A 342 -22.04 12.40 1.44
N VAL A 343 -21.98 11.59 2.50
CA VAL A 343 -22.95 10.53 2.81
C VAL A 343 -23.58 10.81 4.17
N PRO A 344 -24.92 10.73 4.30
CA PRO A 344 -25.59 10.80 5.59
C PRO A 344 -25.18 9.65 6.52
N TYR A 345 -24.99 9.93 7.80
CA TYR A 345 -24.63 8.88 8.77
C TYR A 345 -25.63 7.71 8.79
N GLU A 346 -26.92 7.99 8.58
CA GLU A 346 -27.97 6.96 8.51
C GLU A 346 -27.68 5.93 7.41
N GLU A 347 -27.19 6.36 6.24
CA GLU A 347 -26.85 5.46 5.14
C GLU A 347 -25.62 4.60 5.47
N ILE A 348 -24.70 5.09 6.31
CA ILE A 348 -23.57 4.30 6.77
C ILE A 348 -24.03 3.15 7.65
N TYR A 349 -24.99 3.37 8.57
CA TYR A 349 -25.57 2.27 9.36
C TYR A 349 -26.26 1.23 8.47
N LYS A 350 -27.01 1.65 7.45
CA LYS A 350 -27.63 0.75 6.47
C LYS A 350 -26.58 -0.04 5.66
N ALA A 351 -25.45 0.57 5.36
CA ALA A 351 -24.34 -0.13 4.70
C ALA A 351 -23.77 -1.24 5.59
N PHE A 352 -23.60 -0.98 6.89
CA PHE A 352 -23.20 -2.03 7.83
C PHE A 352 -24.28 -3.13 7.97
N GLU A 353 -25.58 -2.78 8.03
CA GLU A 353 -26.66 -3.77 8.01
C GLU A 353 -26.61 -4.66 6.76
N TYR A 354 -26.37 -4.04 5.58
CA TYR A 354 -26.19 -4.80 4.34
C TYR A 354 -24.96 -5.71 4.39
N TYR A 355 -23.84 -5.23 4.92
CA TYR A 355 -22.63 -6.04 5.05
C TYR A 355 -22.83 -7.25 5.97
N LEU A 356 -23.55 -7.06 7.08
CA LEU A 356 -23.81 -8.08 8.11
C LEU A 356 -24.82 -9.15 7.67
N ASN A 357 -25.76 -8.86 6.78
CA ASN A 357 -26.73 -9.81 6.23
C ASN A 357 -26.16 -10.58 5.04
#